data_ee8c1ecc091befbd08265ec03c40274d
#
_entry.id   ee8c1ecc091befbd08265ec03c40274d
#
_cell.length_a   1.000
_cell.length_b   1.000
_cell.length_c   1.000
_cell.angle_alpha   90.00
_cell.angle_beta   90.00
_cell.angle_gamma   90.00
#
_symmetry.space_group_name_H-M   'P 1'
#
loop_
_entity.id
_entity.type
_entity.pdbx_description
1 polymer ?
#
loop_
_entity_poly.entity_id
_entity_poly.type
_entity_poly.pdbx_seq_one_letter_code
_entity_poly.pdbx_strand_id
1 'polypeptide(L)'
;VKPVTKIIAIVVAVLIVLIVAIPFLINVNNYRPQIESSLSSALGRPVKVGNLSLSILSGSVQADQLSIADDPKFSNSPFVQAKSLKVGVELMPLIFGKQLNITHLTIEHPEIALLRDRNGVWNFSSIGNQSGNQSASKSSSSPANVSVAKLDITDGTFTLGSTTGKRKPVVYDKVDVSVRNFSFTSSFPVVASAQLPGGGSLKIDGNAGPINSTDTSLTPVQAKVTMSKLDLAQSALVDPELGVAGSADFDGTLGSDGRIAKAAGTLKATSLKLVPKGSPAGVPVKVVFTLEHDLKAETGKISQADVSIGKALAKITGTYDMQGETTSIRTKLDGQGMPVDDLEAMLPALGVVLPTGSKLKGGTLSLSIDSNGPLDKLVSTGWVKMNNAALAGFNLGSKLSAVSALTGKAPSSGNDTVIETLSSNVRYAPDGTRLDQLNVVIPSIGSVTGSGTISPSNALDFKVVANLSGIGGGLTKLAGGGSGIPVAIGGTTSNPTFTPDMKSLATNQLKGLANGGKDLGNVTKSVPGLGGLLGKKKPNQ
;
A
#
# COMPACT_ATOMS: atom_id res chain seq x y z
N VAL A 1 -48.82 42.19 -43.46
CA VAL A 1 -48.61 41.46 -42.21
C VAL A 1 -49.97 41.36 -41.56
N LYS A 2 -50.57 40.14 -41.47
CA LYS A 2 -51.91 39.88 -40.93
C LYS A 2 -52.00 40.43 -39.49
N PRO A 3 -53.14 41.01 -39.05
CA PRO A 3 -53.26 41.60 -37.71
C PRO A 3 -52.90 40.62 -36.56
N VAL A 4 -53.14 39.34 -36.78
CA VAL A 4 -52.79 38.27 -35.84
C VAL A 4 -51.28 38.16 -35.55
N THR A 5 -50.43 38.36 -36.57
CA THR A 5 -48.95 38.35 -36.40
C THR A 5 -48.44 39.52 -35.56
N LYS A 6 -49.09 40.70 -35.69
CA LYS A 6 -48.73 41.86 -34.84
C LYS A 6 -49.17 41.65 -33.39
N ILE A 7 -50.34 41.05 -33.16
CA ILE A 7 -50.82 40.72 -31.79
C ILE A 7 -49.91 39.67 -31.15
N ILE A 8 -49.52 38.62 -31.87
CA ILE A 8 -48.59 37.61 -31.36
C ILE A 8 -47.23 38.25 -31.05
N ALA A 9 -46.70 39.13 -31.93
CA ALA A 9 -45.44 39.82 -31.69
C ALA A 9 -45.50 40.75 -30.46
N ILE A 10 -46.61 41.44 -30.23
CA ILE A 10 -46.84 42.28 -29.04
C ILE A 10 -46.94 41.40 -27.78
N VAL A 11 -47.69 40.31 -27.81
CA VAL A 11 -47.79 39.39 -26.68
C VAL A 11 -46.43 38.76 -26.34
N VAL A 12 -45.67 38.34 -27.34
CA VAL A 12 -44.30 37.84 -27.15
C VAL A 12 -43.36 38.92 -26.59
N ALA A 13 -43.43 40.15 -27.09
CA ALA A 13 -42.66 41.27 -26.57
C ALA A 13 -43.02 41.60 -25.12
N VAL A 14 -44.33 41.61 -24.78
CA VAL A 14 -44.78 41.81 -23.39
C VAL A 14 -44.34 40.65 -22.48
N LEU A 15 -44.38 39.41 -22.94
CA LEU A 15 -43.87 38.27 -22.22
C LEU A 15 -42.37 38.37 -22.01
N ILE A 16 -41.61 38.77 -22.99
CA ILE A 16 -40.15 38.99 -22.88
C ILE A 16 -39.87 40.13 -21.87
N VAL A 17 -40.60 41.23 -21.93
CA VAL A 17 -40.45 42.34 -20.98
C VAL A 17 -40.80 41.91 -19.56
N LEU A 18 -41.87 41.14 -19.38
CA LEU A 18 -42.25 40.57 -18.11
C LEU A 18 -41.14 39.63 -17.57
N ILE A 19 -40.63 38.72 -18.39
CA ILE A 19 -39.55 37.81 -18.03
C ILE A 19 -38.29 38.58 -17.61
N VAL A 20 -37.93 39.63 -18.31
CA VAL A 20 -36.77 40.50 -18.02
C VAL A 20 -37.00 41.35 -16.75
N ALA A 21 -38.26 41.75 -16.48
CA ALA A 21 -38.59 42.59 -15.34
C ALA A 21 -38.69 41.80 -14.00
N ILE A 22 -39.03 40.50 -14.03
CA ILE A 22 -39.19 39.65 -12.83
C ILE A 22 -37.95 39.69 -11.90
N PRO A 23 -36.68 39.62 -12.37
CA PRO A 23 -35.51 39.72 -11.48
C PRO A 23 -35.40 41.04 -10.73
N PHE A 24 -35.92 42.13 -11.31
CA PHE A 24 -35.91 43.46 -10.69
C PHE A 24 -37.06 43.64 -9.67
N LEU A 25 -38.12 42.83 -9.78
CA LEU A 25 -39.28 42.88 -8.89
C LEU A 25 -39.15 41.96 -7.68
N ILE A 26 -38.34 40.91 -7.79
CA ILE A 26 -38.11 39.91 -6.70
C ILE A 26 -36.73 40.12 -6.14
N ASN A 27 -36.65 40.65 -4.92
CA ASN A 27 -35.40 40.69 -4.18
C ASN A 27 -35.11 39.31 -3.59
N VAL A 28 -34.38 38.47 -4.36
CA VAL A 28 -34.04 37.10 -3.93
C VAL A 28 -33.20 37.05 -2.66
N ASN A 29 -32.51 38.14 -2.29
CA ASN A 29 -31.77 38.21 -1.04
C ASN A 29 -32.67 38.11 0.21
N ASN A 30 -33.98 38.39 0.08
CA ASN A 30 -34.94 38.17 1.15
C ASN A 30 -35.07 36.69 1.53
N TYR A 31 -34.74 35.75 0.63
CA TYR A 31 -34.74 34.30 0.88
C TYR A 31 -33.41 33.78 1.44
N ARG A 32 -32.36 34.61 1.48
CA ARG A 32 -31.05 34.24 2.00
C ARG A 32 -31.12 33.66 3.43
N PRO A 33 -31.79 34.28 4.42
CA PRO A 33 -31.89 33.71 5.75
C PRO A 33 -32.61 32.36 5.77
N GLN A 34 -33.62 32.15 4.91
CA GLN A 34 -34.35 30.91 4.79
C GLN A 34 -33.48 29.80 4.20
N ILE A 35 -32.68 30.08 3.17
CA ILE A 35 -31.73 29.14 2.56
C ILE A 35 -30.66 28.77 3.58
N GLU A 36 -30.04 29.76 4.25
CA GLU A 36 -29.03 29.53 5.30
C GLU A 36 -29.58 28.69 6.45
N SER A 37 -30.81 28.99 6.93
CA SER A 37 -31.46 28.26 8.00
C SER A 37 -31.82 26.82 7.58
N SER A 38 -32.37 26.62 6.37
CA SER A 38 -32.72 25.29 5.88
C SER A 38 -31.50 24.41 5.69
N LEU A 39 -30.43 24.94 5.08
CA LEU A 39 -29.16 24.21 4.93
C LEU A 39 -28.47 23.95 6.28
N SER A 40 -28.46 24.94 7.17
CA SER A 40 -27.90 24.78 8.52
C SER A 40 -28.63 23.72 9.33
N SER A 41 -29.94 23.67 9.24
CA SER A 41 -30.77 22.66 9.92
C SER A 41 -30.54 21.26 9.32
N ALA A 42 -30.48 21.16 7.99
CA ALA A 42 -30.25 19.88 7.32
C ALA A 42 -28.85 19.30 7.59
N LEU A 43 -27.83 20.16 7.70
CA LEU A 43 -26.44 19.76 7.92
C LEU A 43 -26.05 19.68 9.40
N GLY A 44 -26.84 20.28 10.29
CA GLY A 44 -26.49 20.40 11.71
C GLY A 44 -25.31 21.35 11.97
N ARG A 45 -25.01 22.26 11.01
CA ARG A 45 -23.86 23.16 11.04
C ARG A 45 -24.20 24.54 10.47
N PRO A 46 -23.58 25.62 10.98
CA PRO A 46 -23.77 26.96 10.42
C PRO A 46 -23.41 27.00 8.94
N VAL A 47 -24.35 27.41 8.11
CA VAL A 47 -24.16 27.70 6.68
C VAL A 47 -24.33 29.17 6.42
N LYS A 48 -23.44 29.75 5.64
CA LYS A 48 -23.52 31.13 5.16
C LYS A 48 -23.42 31.15 3.65
N VAL A 49 -24.22 31.96 2.99
CA VAL A 49 -24.16 32.21 1.56
C VAL A 49 -23.97 33.69 1.28
N GLY A 50 -23.33 34.02 0.17
CA GLY A 50 -23.13 35.39 -0.29
C GLY A 50 -24.39 36.00 -0.89
N ASN A 51 -24.20 37.01 -1.77
CA ASN A 51 -25.32 37.64 -2.43
C ASN A 51 -26.02 36.67 -3.38
N LEU A 52 -27.34 36.74 -3.37
CA LEU A 52 -28.19 35.93 -4.22
C LEU A 52 -28.56 36.67 -5.50
N SER A 53 -28.51 35.99 -6.63
CA SER A 53 -28.99 36.43 -7.92
C SER A 53 -29.95 35.41 -8.52
N LEU A 54 -31.00 35.87 -9.22
CA LEU A 54 -31.98 34.99 -9.86
C LEU A 54 -31.67 34.90 -11.35
N SER A 55 -31.49 33.67 -11.84
CA SER A 55 -31.45 33.36 -13.26
C SER A 55 -32.76 32.71 -13.71
N ILE A 56 -33.61 33.48 -14.37
CA ILE A 56 -34.91 33.01 -14.85
C ILE A 56 -34.76 31.95 -15.94
N LEU A 57 -33.77 32.11 -16.82
CA LEU A 57 -33.55 31.19 -17.94
C LEU A 57 -33.15 29.80 -17.46
N SER A 58 -32.40 29.70 -16.36
CA SER A 58 -31.99 28.42 -15.77
C SER A 58 -32.92 27.93 -14.65
N GLY A 59 -33.89 28.77 -14.21
CA GLY A 59 -34.74 28.46 -13.07
C GLY A 59 -33.92 28.26 -11.78
N SER A 60 -32.86 29.06 -11.57
CA SER A 60 -31.98 28.89 -10.42
C SER A 60 -31.70 30.21 -9.69
N VAL A 61 -31.49 30.09 -8.39
CA VAL A 61 -30.91 31.13 -7.55
C VAL A 61 -29.43 30.81 -7.35
N GLN A 62 -28.56 31.73 -7.71
CA GLN A 62 -27.11 31.58 -7.50
C GLN A 62 -26.68 32.43 -6.32
N ALA A 63 -25.89 31.84 -5.43
CA ALA A 63 -25.15 32.55 -4.38
C ALA A 63 -23.69 32.67 -4.79
N ASP A 64 -23.08 33.85 -4.61
CA ASP A 64 -21.69 34.11 -5.00
C ASP A 64 -20.66 33.37 -4.13
N GLN A 65 -21.04 32.97 -2.94
CA GLN A 65 -20.17 32.27 -2.00
C GLN A 65 -20.98 31.29 -1.18
N LEU A 66 -20.36 30.18 -0.80
CA LEU A 66 -20.88 29.24 0.19
C LEU A 66 -19.80 28.97 1.23
N SER A 67 -20.17 29.02 2.50
CA SER A 67 -19.30 28.56 3.60
C SER A 67 -20.11 27.71 4.56
N ILE A 68 -19.59 26.51 4.85
CA ILE A 68 -20.14 25.58 5.86
C ILE A 68 -19.09 25.45 6.94
N ALA A 69 -19.44 25.79 8.19
CA ALA A 69 -18.53 25.67 9.32
C ALA A 69 -18.12 24.23 9.58
N ASP A 70 -16.91 24.01 10.06
CA ASP A 70 -16.48 22.71 10.55
C ASP A 70 -17.00 22.43 11.97
N ASP A 71 -16.88 21.18 12.44
CA ASP A 71 -17.04 20.86 13.85
C ASP A 71 -15.86 21.52 14.61
N PRO A 72 -16.12 22.36 15.64
CA PRO A 72 -15.05 23.04 16.38
C PRO A 72 -14.03 22.11 17.04
N LYS A 73 -14.36 20.82 17.19
CA LYS A 73 -13.42 19.81 17.68
C LYS A 73 -12.31 19.48 16.68
N PHE A 74 -12.52 19.76 15.39
CA PHE A 74 -11.58 19.47 14.32
C PHE A 74 -10.87 20.72 13.83
N SER A 75 -11.63 21.77 13.50
CA SER A 75 -11.05 23.00 12.94
C SER A 75 -11.96 24.22 13.20
N ASN A 76 -11.32 25.40 13.32
CA ASN A 76 -12.01 26.69 13.27
C ASN A 76 -12.16 27.22 11.83
N SER A 77 -11.53 26.57 10.86
CA SER A 77 -11.69 26.88 9.44
C SER A 77 -12.96 26.24 8.89
N PRO A 78 -13.56 26.75 7.81
CA PRO A 78 -14.70 26.11 7.19
C PRO A 78 -14.44 24.67 6.77
N PHE A 79 -15.43 23.79 6.94
CA PHE A 79 -15.45 22.43 6.38
C PHE A 79 -15.56 22.46 4.85
N VAL A 80 -16.46 23.32 4.34
CA VAL A 80 -16.62 23.60 2.91
C VAL A 80 -16.55 25.10 2.69
N GLN A 81 -15.76 25.50 1.71
CA GLN A 81 -15.78 26.84 1.16
C GLN A 81 -15.90 26.73 -0.36
N ALA A 82 -16.90 27.38 -0.97
CA ALA A 82 -17.09 27.31 -2.41
C ALA A 82 -17.26 28.70 -3.01
N LYS A 83 -16.82 28.81 -4.27
CA LYS A 83 -16.91 30.06 -5.02
C LYS A 83 -18.35 30.41 -5.38
N SER A 84 -19.18 29.41 -5.63
CA SER A 84 -20.57 29.59 -6.01
C SER A 84 -21.43 28.39 -5.58
N LEU A 85 -22.67 28.71 -5.18
CA LEU A 85 -23.73 27.72 -4.96
C LEU A 85 -24.89 28.09 -5.88
N LYS A 86 -25.31 27.15 -6.74
CA LYS A 86 -26.52 27.28 -7.57
C LYS A 86 -27.62 26.40 -6.97
N VAL A 87 -28.75 27.01 -6.68
CA VAL A 87 -29.94 26.35 -6.15
C VAL A 87 -31.02 26.40 -7.22
N GLY A 88 -31.31 25.29 -7.86
CA GLY A 88 -32.43 25.17 -8.77
C GLY A 88 -33.74 25.24 -8.00
N VAL A 89 -34.67 26.00 -8.49
CA VAL A 89 -35.95 26.23 -7.82
C VAL A 89 -37.11 26.12 -8.80
N GLU A 90 -38.29 25.73 -8.29
CA GLU A 90 -39.52 25.82 -9.04
C GLU A 90 -40.00 27.28 -9.10
N LEU A 91 -39.89 27.89 -10.28
CA LEU A 91 -40.15 29.32 -10.44
C LEU A 91 -41.62 29.69 -10.16
N MET A 92 -42.60 28.87 -10.55
CA MET A 92 -44.01 29.16 -10.34
C MET A 92 -44.40 29.25 -8.85
N PRO A 93 -44.08 28.25 -8.00
CA PRO A 93 -44.26 28.37 -6.56
C PRO A 93 -43.48 29.54 -5.94
N LEU A 94 -42.25 29.82 -6.42
CA LEU A 94 -41.44 30.92 -5.91
C LEU A 94 -42.07 32.29 -6.21
N ILE A 95 -42.52 32.50 -7.48
CA ILE A 95 -43.01 33.80 -7.93
C ILE A 95 -44.41 34.08 -7.39
N PHE A 96 -45.34 33.11 -7.49
CA PHE A 96 -46.75 33.32 -7.19
C PHE A 96 -47.12 32.85 -5.75
N GLY A 97 -46.47 31.80 -5.25
CA GLY A 97 -46.75 31.24 -3.95
C GLY A 97 -45.79 31.67 -2.83
N LYS A 98 -44.68 32.36 -3.16
CA LYS A 98 -43.58 32.66 -2.23
C LYS A 98 -43.05 31.42 -1.52
N GLN A 99 -43.11 30.26 -2.18
CA GLN A 99 -42.62 28.98 -1.70
C GLN A 99 -41.34 28.61 -2.41
N LEU A 100 -40.29 28.28 -1.63
CA LEU A 100 -38.99 27.87 -2.15
C LEU A 100 -38.91 26.34 -2.23
N ASN A 101 -39.16 25.79 -3.42
CA ASN A 101 -39.01 24.37 -3.70
C ASN A 101 -37.67 24.14 -4.42
N ILE A 102 -36.75 23.44 -3.76
CA ILE A 102 -35.40 23.16 -4.28
C ILE A 102 -35.47 21.90 -5.15
N THR A 103 -35.01 21.99 -6.39
CA THR A 103 -34.95 20.88 -7.34
C THR A 103 -33.54 20.32 -7.50
N HIS A 104 -32.54 21.16 -7.54
CA HIS A 104 -31.13 20.76 -7.66
C HIS A 104 -30.20 21.71 -6.94
N LEU A 105 -29.04 21.20 -6.56
CA LEU A 105 -27.94 21.96 -5.97
C LEU A 105 -26.67 21.70 -6.78
N THR A 106 -25.93 22.77 -7.12
CA THR A 106 -24.61 22.67 -7.75
C THR A 106 -23.64 23.54 -6.97
N ILE A 107 -22.56 22.94 -6.51
CA ILE A 107 -21.48 23.62 -5.80
C ILE A 107 -20.28 23.68 -6.75
N GLU A 108 -19.85 24.88 -7.09
CA GLU A 108 -18.77 25.09 -8.03
C GLU A 108 -17.48 25.47 -7.31
N HIS A 109 -16.38 24.81 -7.69
CA HIS A 109 -15.04 25.01 -7.16
C HIS A 109 -15.02 24.98 -5.61
N PRO A 110 -15.59 23.95 -4.96
CA PRO A 110 -15.50 23.86 -3.52
C PRO A 110 -14.12 23.40 -3.08
N GLU A 111 -13.65 24.00 -1.99
CA GLU A 111 -12.56 23.49 -1.19
C GLU A 111 -13.16 22.75 0.03
N ILE A 112 -12.92 21.46 0.14
CA ILE A 112 -13.49 20.60 1.19
C ILE A 112 -12.36 20.01 2.01
N ALA A 113 -12.36 20.26 3.33
CA ALA A 113 -11.40 19.70 4.26
C ALA A 113 -11.96 18.46 4.95
N LEU A 114 -11.43 17.29 4.65
CA LEU A 114 -11.76 16.01 5.27
C LEU A 114 -10.70 15.69 6.33
N LEU A 115 -11.04 15.88 7.61
CA LEU A 115 -10.13 15.73 8.74
C LEU A 115 -10.50 14.50 9.57
N ARG A 116 -9.51 13.72 9.97
CA ARG A 116 -9.66 12.59 10.87
C ARG A 116 -8.95 12.87 12.20
N ASP A 117 -9.61 12.59 13.31
CA ASP A 117 -9.03 12.74 14.64
C ASP A 117 -8.20 11.51 15.06
N ARG A 118 -7.64 11.56 16.30
CA ARG A 118 -6.85 10.45 16.87
C ARG A 118 -7.66 9.17 17.11
N ASN A 119 -8.98 9.30 17.25
CA ASN A 119 -9.88 8.18 17.50
C ASN A 119 -10.45 7.60 16.21
N GLY A 120 -9.98 8.07 15.06
CA GLY A 120 -10.47 7.62 13.77
C GLY A 120 -11.76 8.30 13.30
N VAL A 121 -12.32 9.24 14.05
CA VAL A 121 -13.56 9.95 13.73
C VAL A 121 -13.30 11.01 12.66
N TRP A 122 -14.18 11.09 11.69
CA TRP A 122 -14.11 12.10 10.64
C TRP A 122 -14.86 13.37 11.01
N ASN A 123 -14.36 14.53 10.59
CA ASN A 123 -15.05 15.79 10.82
C ASN A 123 -16.45 15.85 10.20
N PHE A 124 -16.75 15.08 9.17
CA PHE A 124 -18.07 15.00 8.56
C PHE A 124 -19.01 13.95 9.20
N SER A 125 -18.54 13.12 10.14
CA SER A 125 -19.33 12.09 10.81
C SER A 125 -20.60 12.63 11.49
N SER A 126 -20.56 13.88 11.95
CA SER A 126 -21.70 14.54 12.63
C SER A 126 -22.63 15.32 11.70
N ILE A 127 -22.39 15.34 10.38
CA ILE A 127 -23.24 16.03 9.42
C ILE A 127 -24.63 15.37 9.38
N GLY A 128 -25.68 16.21 9.50
CA GLY A 128 -27.07 15.72 9.54
C GLY A 128 -27.54 15.27 10.92
N ASN A 129 -26.64 15.23 11.93
CA ASN A 129 -27.01 14.93 13.30
C ASN A 129 -27.48 16.18 14.03
N GLN A 130 -28.74 16.21 14.44
CA GLN A 130 -29.34 17.29 15.24
C GLN A 130 -28.98 17.21 16.74
N SER A 131 -27.82 16.70 17.10
CA SER A 131 -27.35 16.55 18.49
C SER A 131 -26.48 17.72 18.94
N GLY A 132 -27.01 18.93 18.95
CA GLY A 132 -26.36 20.12 19.50
C GLY A 132 -27.36 20.98 20.25
N ASN A 133 -27.28 20.98 21.59
CA ASN A 133 -27.97 21.87 22.55
C ASN A 133 -28.55 23.14 21.93
N GLN A 134 -29.83 23.11 21.61
CA GLN A 134 -30.67 24.30 21.69
C GLN A 134 -32.03 23.88 22.21
N SER A 135 -32.33 24.41 23.39
CA SER A 135 -33.69 24.49 23.93
C SER A 135 -34.53 25.30 22.94
N ALA A 136 -35.10 24.65 21.97
CA ALA A 136 -36.06 25.23 21.05
C ALA A 136 -37.27 24.30 20.99
N SER A 137 -38.38 24.87 21.38
CA SER A 137 -39.78 24.50 21.23
C SER A 137 -40.05 23.23 20.44
N LYS A 138 -40.75 22.28 21.08
CA LYS A 138 -41.38 21.12 20.49
C LYS A 138 -42.21 21.49 19.24
N SER A 139 -41.62 21.46 18.09
CA SER A 139 -42.30 21.17 16.83
C SER A 139 -41.75 19.85 16.37
N SER A 140 -42.58 18.83 16.44
CA SER A 140 -42.36 17.50 15.90
C SER A 140 -42.34 17.59 14.38
N SER A 141 -41.24 18.03 13.80
CA SER A 141 -40.93 17.78 12.41
C SER A 141 -39.93 16.61 12.37
N SER A 142 -40.45 15.44 11.97
CA SER A 142 -39.63 14.37 11.40
C SER A 142 -38.54 14.98 10.51
N PRO A 143 -37.33 14.37 10.40
CA PRO A 143 -36.31 14.86 9.51
C PRO A 143 -37.00 15.15 8.17
N ALA A 144 -37.02 16.42 7.77
CA ALA A 144 -37.74 16.86 6.59
C ALA A 144 -37.34 15.90 5.46
N ASN A 145 -38.32 15.39 4.71
CA ASN A 145 -38.11 14.68 3.45
C ASN A 145 -37.46 15.67 2.45
N VAL A 146 -36.24 16.09 2.74
CA VAL A 146 -35.42 16.86 1.80
C VAL A 146 -34.94 15.88 0.77
N SER A 147 -35.73 15.74 -0.27
CA SER A 147 -35.35 15.04 -1.48
C SER A 147 -34.83 16.10 -2.46
N VAL A 148 -33.57 15.97 -2.87
CA VAL A 148 -32.98 16.81 -3.91
C VAL A 148 -32.79 15.95 -5.15
N ALA A 149 -33.47 16.31 -6.25
CA ALA A 149 -33.42 15.49 -7.46
C ALA A 149 -31.98 15.34 -8.00
N LYS A 150 -31.16 16.37 -7.81
CA LYS A 150 -29.77 16.37 -8.26
C LYS A 150 -28.88 17.22 -7.36
N LEU A 151 -27.73 16.67 -6.96
CA LEU A 151 -26.67 17.39 -6.25
C LEU A 151 -25.35 17.16 -7.01
N ASP A 152 -24.74 18.26 -7.45
CA ASP A 152 -23.47 18.24 -8.18
C ASP A 152 -22.40 19.03 -7.43
N ILE A 153 -21.20 18.51 -7.44
CA ILE A 153 -19.96 19.21 -7.15
C ILE A 153 -19.16 19.25 -8.45
N THR A 154 -18.64 20.40 -8.83
CA THR A 154 -17.86 20.56 -10.06
C THR A 154 -16.54 21.25 -9.77
N ASP A 155 -15.46 20.67 -10.30
CA ASP A 155 -14.09 21.18 -10.19
C ASP A 155 -13.67 21.49 -8.73
N GLY A 156 -13.99 20.58 -7.82
CA GLY A 156 -13.70 20.71 -6.41
C GLY A 156 -12.27 20.32 -6.06
N THR A 157 -11.79 20.80 -4.91
CA THR A 157 -10.53 20.39 -4.28
C THR A 157 -10.83 19.76 -2.93
N PHE A 158 -10.44 18.50 -2.74
CA PHE A 158 -10.64 17.77 -1.48
C PHE A 158 -9.28 17.59 -0.80
N THR A 159 -9.17 18.11 0.42
CA THR A 159 -7.98 17.97 1.25
C THR A 159 -8.23 16.93 2.32
N LEU A 160 -7.50 15.81 2.27
CA LEU A 160 -7.55 14.74 3.25
C LEU A 160 -6.43 14.93 4.27
N GLY A 161 -6.76 15.07 5.54
CA GLY A 161 -5.79 15.35 6.60
C GLY A 161 -6.13 14.69 7.93
N SER A 162 -5.24 14.92 8.91
CA SER A 162 -5.44 14.49 10.30
C SER A 162 -5.22 15.66 11.25
N THR A 163 -6.01 15.73 12.33
CA THR A 163 -5.84 16.72 13.40
C THR A 163 -4.54 16.52 14.18
N THR A 164 -3.88 15.35 14.06
CA THR A 164 -2.60 15.06 14.74
C THR A 164 -1.40 15.75 14.11
N GLY A 165 -1.51 16.26 12.89
CA GLY A 165 -0.45 17.01 12.20
C GLY A 165 0.80 16.21 11.81
N LYS A 166 0.85 14.91 12.08
CA LYS A 166 2.02 14.05 11.81
C LYS A 166 2.27 13.80 10.32
N ARG A 167 1.23 13.87 9.49
CA ARG A 167 1.32 13.64 8.03
C ARG A 167 0.87 14.89 7.29
N LYS A 168 1.51 15.18 6.17
CA LYS A 168 1.07 16.25 5.28
C LYS A 168 -0.32 15.92 4.73
N PRO A 169 -1.24 16.89 4.64
CA PRO A 169 -2.52 16.68 3.97
C PRO A 169 -2.33 16.29 2.51
N VAL A 170 -3.22 15.44 2.02
CA VAL A 170 -3.28 15.00 0.62
C VAL A 170 -4.37 15.74 -0.09
N VAL A 171 -4.05 16.27 -1.26
CA VAL A 171 -4.98 17.08 -2.05
C VAL A 171 -5.40 16.29 -3.29
N TYR A 172 -6.71 16.20 -3.49
CA TYR A 172 -7.35 15.67 -4.68
C TYR A 172 -8.00 16.82 -5.43
N ASP A 173 -7.56 17.04 -6.66
CA ASP A 173 -8.03 18.14 -7.50
C ASP A 173 -9.05 17.67 -8.53
N LYS A 174 -9.76 18.63 -9.13
CA LYS A 174 -10.77 18.39 -10.17
C LYS A 174 -11.76 17.31 -9.76
N VAL A 175 -12.25 17.43 -8.53
CA VAL A 175 -13.23 16.51 -7.99
C VAL A 175 -14.61 16.89 -8.52
N ASP A 176 -15.18 16.00 -9.32
CA ASP A 176 -16.57 16.09 -9.76
C ASP A 176 -17.37 15.00 -9.06
N VAL A 177 -18.52 15.35 -8.48
CA VAL A 177 -19.46 14.42 -7.88
C VAL A 177 -20.86 14.72 -8.38
N SER A 178 -21.59 13.71 -8.81
CA SER A 178 -23.00 13.80 -9.17
C SER A 178 -23.81 12.77 -8.40
N VAL A 179 -24.77 13.27 -7.63
CA VAL A 179 -25.73 12.48 -6.89
C VAL A 179 -27.11 12.74 -7.45
N ARG A 180 -27.87 11.68 -7.75
CA ARG A 180 -29.24 11.79 -8.24
C ARG A 180 -30.21 11.25 -7.21
N ASN A 181 -31.41 11.86 -7.14
CA ASN A 181 -32.47 11.45 -6.22
C ASN A 181 -31.96 11.29 -4.77
N PHE A 182 -31.14 12.27 -4.34
CA PHE A 182 -30.58 12.27 -2.99
C PHE A 182 -31.70 12.13 -1.95
N SER A 183 -31.48 11.23 -0.99
CA SER A 183 -32.43 10.96 0.10
C SER A 183 -31.65 10.56 1.36
N PHE A 184 -32.13 11.02 2.50
CA PHE A 184 -31.59 10.56 3.78
C PHE A 184 -32.05 9.14 4.13
N THR A 185 -33.19 8.69 3.60
CA THR A 185 -33.87 7.46 4.03
C THR A 185 -33.83 6.33 3.00
N SER A 186 -33.33 6.59 1.80
CA SER A 186 -33.22 5.58 0.74
C SER A 186 -31.86 5.65 0.05
N SER A 187 -31.51 4.59 -0.65
CA SER A 187 -30.28 4.54 -1.46
C SER A 187 -30.42 5.42 -2.70
N PHE A 188 -29.31 6.03 -3.12
CA PHE A 188 -29.21 6.93 -4.26
C PHE A 188 -27.94 6.69 -5.07
N PRO A 189 -27.99 6.88 -6.42
CA PRO A 189 -26.81 6.77 -7.29
C PRO A 189 -25.81 7.88 -7.06
N VAL A 190 -24.52 7.53 -7.08
CA VAL A 190 -23.38 8.45 -6.95
C VAL A 190 -22.36 8.14 -8.04
N VAL A 191 -21.97 9.15 -8.79
CA VAL A 191 -20.83 9.09 -9.72
C VAL A 191 -19.82 10.14 -9.29
N ALA A 192 -18.55 9.75 -9.18
CA ALA A 192 -17.49 10.69 -8.83
C ALA A 192 -16.24 10.47 -9.69
N SER A 193 -15.51 11.55 -9.93
CA SER A 193 -14.18 11.52 -10.52
C SER A 193 -13.26 12.52 -9.83
N ALA A 194 -11.94 12.24 -9.86
CA ALA A 194 -10.94 13.11 -9.29
C ALA A 194 -9.59 12.93 -9.99
N GLN A 195 -8.76 13.95 -9.94
CA GLN A 195 -7.35 13.84 -10.23
C GLN A 195 -6.61 13.44 -8.95
N LEU A 196 -5.83 12.36 -9.05
CA LEU A 196 -5.03 11.85 -7.94
C LEU A 196 -3.70 12.62 -7.82
N PRO A 197 -3.13 12.71 -6.62
CA PRO A 197 -1.77 13.21 -6.44
C PRO A 197 -0.78 12.48 -7.34
N GLY A 198 0.13 13.21 -7.97
CA GLY A 198 1.07 12.65 -8.95
C GLY A 198 0.52 12.48 -10.37
N GLY A 199 -0.72 12.92 -10.65
CA GLY A 199 -1.27 13.02 -12.02
C GLY A 199 -2.14 11.84 -12.47
N GLY A 200 -2.48 10.92 -11.58
CA GLY A 200 -3.43 9.84 -11.85
C GLY A 200 -4.88 10.29 -11.84
N SER A 201 -5.80 9.38 -12.14
CA SER A 201 -7.24 9.61 -12.10
C SER A 201 -7.99 8.57 -11.30
N LEU A 202 -9.07 9.00 -10.64
CA LEU A 202 -10.04 8.16 -9.91
C LEU A 202 -11.40 8.29 -10.57
N LYS A 203 -12.11 7.18 -10.71
CA LYS A 203 -13.54 7.14 -11.06
C LYS A 203 -14.28 6.21 -10.12
N ILE A 204 -15.44 6.63 -9.67
CA ILE A 204 -16.34 5.89 -8.79
C ILE A 204 -17.72 5.93 -9.43
N ASP A 205 -18.37 4.79 -9.52
CA ASP A 205 -19.76 4.67 -10.01
C ASP A 205 -20.50 3.65 -9.14
N GLY A 206 -21.56 4.09 -8.47
CA GLY A 206 -22.23 3.23 -7.53
C GLY A 206 -23.45 3.86 -6.87
N ASN A 207 -23.79 3.32 -5.71
CA ASN A 207 -24.91 3.77 -4.89
C ASN A 207 -24.44 3.97 -3.45
N ALA A 208 -25.02 4.96 -2.77
CA ALA A 208 -24.83 5.20 -1.35
C ALA A 208 -26.19 5.32 -0.65
N GLY A 209 -26.22 5.17 0.67
CA GLY A 209 -27.40 5.34 1.48
C GLY A 209 -28.19 4.04 1.78
N PRO A 210 -29.21 4.15 2.65
CA PRO A 210 -29.66 5.36 3.33
C PRO A 210 -28.56 5.97 4.21
N ILE A 211 -28.60 7.30 4.39
CA ILE A 211 -27.60 8.00 5.20
C ILE A 211 -27.68 7.51 6.65
N ASN A 212 -26.53 7.13 7.21
CA ASN A 212 -26.48 6.75 8.62
C ASN A 212 -26.67 8.01 9.48
N SER A 213 -27.77 8.04 10.22
CA SER A 213 -28.17 9.21 11.04
C SER A 213 -27.31 9.43 12.28
N THR A 214 -26.54 8.43 12.71
CA THR A 214 -25.67 8.52 13.89
C THR A 214 -24.27 8.96 13.49
N ASP A 215 -23.75 8.41 12.38
CA ASP A 215 -22.43 8.69 11.84
C ASP A 215 -22.46 8.54 10.32
N THR A 216 -22.41 9.66 9.61
CA THR A 216 -22.51 9.66 8.15
C THR A 216 -21.34 8.95 7.47
N SER A 217 -20.19 8.80 8.14
CA SER A 217 -19.06 8.01 7.63
C SER A 217 -19.36 6.51 7.53
N LEU A 218 -20.37 6.05 8.26
CA LEU A 218 -20.85 4.67 8.26
C LEU A 218 -22.04 4.44 7.32
N THR A 219 -22.30 5.37 6.39
CA THR A 219 -23.33 5.22 5.38
C THR A 219 -23.00 4.04 4.46
N PRO A 220 -23.95 3.10 4.20
CA PRO A 220 -23.73 2.02 3.25
C PRO A 220 -23.40 2.53 1.87
N VAL A 221 -22.47 1.83 1.22
CA VAL A 221 -21.98 2.19 -0.12
C VAL A 221 -21.71 0.91 -0.92
N GLN A 222 -21.98 0.95 -2.21
CA GLN A 222 -21.53 -0.08 -3.15
C GLN A 222 -21.16 0.58 -4.47
N ALA A 223 -19.90 0.45 -4.87
CA ALA A 223 -19.40 1.14 -6.04
C ALA A 223 -18.35 0.32 -6.80
N LYS A 224 -18.31 0.53 -8.11
CA LYS A 224 -17.13 0.22 -8.94
C LYS A 224 -16.15 1.36 -8.80
N VAL A 225 -14.87 1.01 -8.59
CA VAL A 225 -13.77 1.96 -8.44
C VAL A 225 -12.71 1.64 -9.47
N THR A 226 -12.32 2.66 -10.24
CA THR A 226 -11.21 2.56 -11.20
C THR A 226 -10.21 3.64 -10.92
N MET A 227 -8.94 3.28 -10.74
CA MET A 227 -7.83 4.22 -10.62
C MET A 227 -6.84 3.96 -11.75
N SER A 228 -6.32 5.00 -12.34
CA SER A 228 -5.31 4.91 -13.39
C SER A 228 -4.11 5.77 -13.05
N LYS A 229 -2.90 5.23 -13.26
CA LYS A 229 -1.63 5.91 -13.00
C LYS A 229 -1.52 6.48 -11.59
N LEU A 230 -2.00 5.73 -10.59
CA LEU A 230 -1.83 6.07 -9.18
C LEU A 230 -0.34 6.08 -8.83
N ASP A 231 0.20 7.22 -8.43
CA ASP A 231 1.56 7.31 -7.87
C ASP A 231 1.54 6.80 -6.43
N LEU A 232 2.15 5.63 -6.19
CA LEU A 232 2.13 5.00 -4.86
C LEU A 232 2.85 5.83 -3.80
N ALA A 233 3.89 6.58 -4.18
CA ALA A 233 4.66 7.40 -3.25
C ALA A 233 3.92 8.70 -2.86
N GLN A 234 3.13 9.27 -3.78
CA GLN A 234 2.41 10.53 -3.57
C GLN A 234 0.96 10.33 -3.13
N SER A 235 0.42 9.11 -3.27
CA SER A 235 -0.99 8.81 -3.02
C SER A 235 -1.43 8.93 -1.55
N ALA A 236 -0.48 8.95 -0.62
CA ALA A 236 -0.68 8.80 0.83
C ALA A 236 -1.47 7.54 1.27
N LEU A 237 -1.74 6.63 0.34
CA LEU A 237 -2.30 5.31 0.66
C LEU A 237 -1.27 4.41 1.33
N VAL A 238 0.02 4.69 1.10
CA VAL A 238 1.16 3.97 1.69
C VAL A 238 2.00 4.95 2.48
N ASP A 239 2.50 4.51 3.64
CA ASP A 239 3.41 5.33 4.43
C ASP A 239 4.70 5.61 3.65
N PRO A 240 5.08 6.87 3.43
CA PRO A 240 6.31 7.21 2.70
C PRO A 240 7.58 6.63 3.31
N GLU A 241 7.62 6.40 4.63
CA GLU A 241 8.77 5.82 5.34
C GLU A 241 9.02 4.35 4.94
N LEU A 242 8.01 3.65 4.48
CA LEU A 242 8.17 2.28 3.93
C LEU A 242 8.94 2.27 2.61
N GLY A 243 9.11 3.43 1.96
CA GLY A 243 9.85 3.57 0.72
C GLY A 243 9.20 2.91 -0.50
N VAL A 244 7.90 2.58 -0.41
CA VAL A 244 7.13 2.03 -1.53
C VAL A 244 6.91 3.10 -2.58
N ALA A 245 7.20 2.79 -3.83
CA ALA A 245 7.02 3.68 -4.98
C ALA A 245 6.65 2.89 -6.24
N GLY A 246 6.22 3.60 -7.26
CA GLY A 246 5.81 3.04 -8.54
C GLY A 246 4.47 3.60 -8.99
N SER A 247 4.00 3.19 -10.16
CA SER A 247 2.69 3.54 -10.69
C SER A 247 1.76 2.34 -10.66
N ALA A 248 0.50 2.54 -10.28
CA ALA A 248 -0.47 1.46 -10.21
C ALA A 248 -1.79 1.83 -10.89
N ASP A 249 -2.41 0.85 -11.54
CA ASP A 249 -3.80 0.89 -12.00
C ASP A 249 -4.64 -0.05 -11.14
N PHE A 250 -5.83 0.37 -10.78
CA PHE A 250 -6.78 -0.44 -10.03
C PHE A 250 -8.14 -0.49 -10.74
N ASP A 251 -8.73 -1.66 -10.84
CA ASP A 251 -10.13 -1.87 -11.26
C ASP A 251 -10.76 -2.88 -10.30
N GLY A 252 -11.85 -2.48 -9.64
CA GLY A 252 -12.49 -3.32 -8.66
C GLY A 252 -13.79 -2.75 -8.11
N THR A 253 -14.27 -3.38 -7.06
CA THR A 253 -15.49 -3.01 -6.34
C THR A 253 -15.19 -2.70 -4.88
N LEU A 254 -15.89 -1.72 -4.36
CA LEU A 254 -15.93 -1.38 -2.94
C LEU A 254 -17.37 -1.47 -2.47
N GLY A 255 -17.62 -2.21 -1.42
CA GLY A 255 -18.93 -2.29 -0.76
C GLY A 255 -18.78 -2.09 0.74
N SER A 256 -19.75 -1.45 1.37
CA SER A 256 -19.83 -1.33 2.83
C SER A 256 -21.31 -1.36 3.25
N ASP A 257 -21.60 -2.05 4.35
CA ASP A 257 -22.91 -2.03 5.00
C ASP A 257 -22.99 -0.99 6.15
N GLY A 258 -21.94 -0.16 6.27
CA GLY A 258 -21.76 0.80 7.38
C GLY A 258 -20.95 0.23 8.55
N ARG A 259 -20.65 -1.07 8.56
CA ARG A 259 -19.81 -1.72 9.57
C ARG A 259 -18.62 -2.43 8.92
N ILE A 260 -18.89 -3.25 7.94
CA ILE A 260 -17.86 -4.03 7.24
C ILE A 260 -17.71 -3.47 5.82
N ALA A 261 -16.52 -2.99 5.51
CA ALA A 261 -16.13 -2.64 4.15
C ALA A 261 -15.50 -3.86 3.47
N LYS A 262 -15.89 -4.12 2.23
CA LYS A 262 -15.36 -5.20 1.38
C LYS A 262 -14.77 -4.57 0.13
N ALA A 263 -13.56 -4.97 -0.21
CA ALA A 263 -12.92 -4.57 -1.45
C ALA A 263 -12.42 -5.79 -2.21
N ALA A 264 -12.68 -5.81 -3.50
CA ALA A 264 -12.18 -6.86 -4.40
C ALA A 264 -11.80 -6.24 -5.74
N GLY A 265 -10.70 -6.69 -6.33
CA GLY A 265 -10.28 -6.14 -7.60
C GLY A 265 -8.91 -6.62 -8.05
N THR A 266 -8.46 -5.97 -9.10
CA THR A 266 -7.13 -6.19 -9.70
C THR A 266 -6.32 -4.90 -9.61
N LEU A 267 -5.15 -4.99 -9.01
CA LEU A 267 -4.11 -3.97 -9.02
C LEU A 267 -3.02 -4.39 -10.00
N LYS A 268 -2.57 -3.48 -10.87
CA LYS A 268 -1.40 -3.67 -11.75
C LYS A 268 -0.40 -2.58 -11.42
N ALA A 269 0.79 -2.95 -10.97
CA ALA A 269 1.85 -2.01 -10.62
C ALA A 269 3.02 -2.13 -11.59
N THR A 270 3.62 -1.00 -11.96
CA THR A 270 4.82 -0.89 -12.79
C THR A 270 5.88 -0.08 -12.05
N SER A 271 7.15 -0.36 -12.36
CA SER A 271 8.28 0.28 -11.69
C SER A 271 8.17 0.21 -10.15
N LEU A 272 7.64 -0.92 -9.64
CA LEU A 272 7.37 -1.11 -8.22
C LEU A 272 8.67 -1.18 -7.43
N LYS A 273 8.76 -0.40 -6.36
CA LYS A 273 9.79 -0.44 -5.34
C LYS A 273 9.12 -0.73 -4.00
N LEU A 274 9.63 -1.64 -3.21
CA LEU A 274 8.96 -2.13 -1.99
C LEU A 274 9.70 -1.79 -0.70
N VAL A 275 10.97 -1.37 -0.78
CA VAL A 275 11.78 -1.02 0.38
C VAL A 275 12.58 0.26 0.13
N PRO A 276 12.96 1.02 1.16
CA PRO A 276 13.64 2.32 1.00
C PRO A 276 14.93 2.25 0.17
N LYS A 277 15.72 1.20 0.34
CA LYS A 277 17.00 0.98 -0.39
C LYS A 277 16.83 0.19 -1.69
N GLY A 278 15.61 -0.20 -2.07
CA GLY A 278 15.32 -0.90 -3.31
C GLY A 278 15.40 0.00 -4.53
N SER A 279 15.45 -0.60 -5.70
CA SER A 279 15.35 0.04 -7.01
C SER A 279 14.06 -0.41 -7.70
N PRO A 280 13.52 0.37 -8.66
CA PRO A 280 12.31 -0.03 -9.38
C PRO A 280 12.44 -1.41 -10.05
N ALA A 281 11.41 -2.25 -9.90
CA ALA A 281 11.32 -3.52 -10.60
C ALA A 281 11.25 -3.33 -12.13
N GLY A 282 11.92 -4.18 -12.86
CA GLY A 282 11.90 -4.19 -14.34
C GLY A 282 10.67 -4.85 -14.97
N VAL A 283 9.77 -5.38 -14.14
CA VAL A 283 8.58 -6.15 -14.59
C VAL A 283 7.32 -5.66 -13.88
N PRO A 284 6.15 -5.73 -14.51
CA PRO A 284 4.89 -5.42 -13.87
C PRO A 284 4.51 -6.50 -12.86
N VAL A 285 3.84 -6.06 -11.79
CA VAL A 285 3.24 -6.92 -10.77
C VAL A 285 1.72 -6.80 -10.85
N LYS A 286 1.02 -7.93 -10.92
CA LYS A 286 -0.44 -7.96 -10.85
C LYS A 286 -0.87 -8.59 -9.53
N VAL A 287 -1.80 -7.95 -8.84
CA VAL A 287 -2.42 -8.48 -7.61
C VAL A 287 -3.92 -8.56 -7.80
N VAL A 288 -4.48 -9.76 -7.64
CA VAL A 288 -5.94 -9.97 -7.56
C VAL A 288 -6.27 -10.22 -6.11
N PHE A 289 -7.12 -9.39 -5.53
CA PHE A 289 -7.36 -9.48 -4.09
C PHE A 289 -8.83 -9.38 -3.71
N THR A 290 -9.12 -9.91 -2.52
CA THR A 290 -10.37 -9.74 -1.79
C THR A 290 -10.03 -9.52 -0.33
N LEU A 291 -10.54 -8.42 0.23
CA LEU A 291 -10.34 -8.07 1.63
C LEU A 291 -11.64 -7.57 2.27
N GLU A 292 -11.70 -7.71 3.58
CA GLU A 292 -12.74 -7.17 4.44
C GLU A 292 -12.10 -6.31 5.52
N HIS A 293 -12.77 -5.22 5.91
CA HIS A 293 -12.31 -4.30 6.94
C HIS A 293 -13.48 -3.90 7.86
N ASP A 294 -13.33 -4.10 9.15
CA ASP A 294 -14.27 -3.60 10.16
C ASP A 294 -13.93 -2.13 10.43
N LEU A 295 -14.85 -1.24 10.02
CA LEU A 295 -14.67 0.22 10.10
C LEU A 295 -14.58 0.73 11.54
N LYS A 296 -15.19 0.02 12.50
CA LYS A 296 -15.19 0.40 13.90
C LYS A 296 -13.98 -0.16 14.64
N ALA A 297 -13.65 -1.42 14.39
CA ALA A 297 -12.52 -2.09 15.01
C ALA A 297 -11.19 -1.74 14.33
N GLU A 298 -11.21 -1.09 13.16
CA GLU A 298 -10.03 -0.77 12.33
C GLU A 298 -9.16 -2.00 12.04
N THR A 299 -9.77 -3.18 11.96
CA THR A 299 -9.11 -4.44 11.66
C THR A 299 -9.59 -4.99 10.34
N GLY A 300 -8.75 -5.73 9.65
CA GLY A 300 -9.14 -6.33 8.38
C GLY A 300 -8.60 -7.72 8.15
N LYS A 301 -9.21 -8.40 7.17
CA LYS A 301 -8.84 -9.73 6.72
C LYS A 301 -8.56 -9.71 5.22
N ILE A 302 -7.42 -10.22 4.83
CA ILE A 302 -7.06 -10.52 3.44
C ILE A 302 -7.46 -11.97 3.19
N SER A 303 -8.62 -12.18 2.57
CA SER A 303 -9.11 -13.53 2.26
C SER A 303 -8.36 -14.13 1.08
N GLN A 304 -7.91 -13.28 0.16
CA GLN A 304 -7.12 -13.65 -1.01
C GLN A 304 -6.30 -12.44 -1.46
N ALA A 305 -5.04 -12.66 -1.80
CA ALA A 305 -4.24 -11.77 -2.63
C ALA A 305 -3.27 -12.63 -3.47
N ASP A 306 -3.61 -12.80 -4.73
CA ASP A 306 -2.81 -13.56 -5.71
C ASP A 306 -1.87 -12.59 -6.42
N VAL A 307 -0.57 -12.69 -6.11
CA VAL A 307 0.50 -11.85 -6.65
C VAL A 307 1.14 -12.57 -7.83
N SER A 308 1.04 -12.00 -9.00
CA SER A 308 1.60 -12.56 -10.24
C SER A 308 2.72 -11.68 -10.79
N ILE A 309 3.84 -12.28 -11.15
CA ILE A 309 5.00 -11.68 -11.80
C ILE A 309 5.37 -12.58 -12.96
N GLY A 310 5.05 -12.19 -14.20
CA GLY A 310 5.12 -13.12 -15.33
C GLY A 310 4.26 -14.37 -15.07
N LYS A 311 4.88 -15.55 -15.05
CA LYS A 311 4.26 -16.84 -14.72
C LYS A 311 4.38 -17.22 -13.24
N ALA A 312 5.21 -16.49 -12.48
CA ALA A 312 5.33 -16.71 -11.04
C ALA A 312 4.04 -16.28 -10.34
N LEU A 313 3.53 -17.13 -9.45
CA LEU A 313 2.33 -16.88 -8.67
C LEU A 313 2.61 -17.15 -7.18
N ALA A 314 2.39 -16.14 -6.36
CA ALA A 314 2.39 -16.27 -4.91
C ALA A 314 1.04 -15.84 -4.33
N LYS A 315 0.65 -16.46 -3.21
CA LYS A 315 -0.63 -16.19 -2.53
C LYS A 315 -0.37 -15.58 -1.16
N ILE A 316 -1.08 -14.52 -0.84
CA ILE A 316 -1.05 -13.88 0.48
C ILE A 316 -2.44 -14.01 1.10
N THR A 317 -2.47 -14.43 2.35
CA THR A 317 -3.67 -14.42 3.20
C THR A 317 -3.29 -13.89 4.58
N GLY A 318 -4.26 -13.40 5.34
CA GLY A 318 -3.97 -12.96 6.71
C GLY A 318 -4.91 -11.89 7.23
N THR A 319 -4.44 -11.17 8.23
CA THR A 319 -5.17 -10.09 8.91
C THR A 319 -4.28 -8.87 9.10
N TYR A 320 -4.90 -7.72 9.27
CA TYR A 320 -4.20 -6.50 9.64
C TYR A 320 -5.00 -5.71 10.68
N ASP A 321 -4.30 -4.88 11.43
CA ASP A 321 -4.83 -4.01 12.48
C ASP A 321 -4.25 -2.61 12.29
N MET A 322 -5.14 -1.59 12.19
CA MET A 322 -4.79 -0.20 11.96
C MET A 322 -5.03 0.69 13.19
N GLN A 323 -5.36 0.12 14.36
CA GLN A 323 -5.65 0.88 15.59
C GLN A 323 -4.44 1.64 16.14
N GLY A 324 -3.22 1.25 15.78
CA GLY A 324 -1.99 1.87 16.26
C GLY A 324 -1.48 3.01 15.38
N GLU A 325 -0.35 3.59 15.77
CA GLU A 325 0.38 4.56 14.93
C GLU A 325 0.92 3.92 13.64
N THR A 326 1.22 2.63 13.70
CA THR A 326 1.72 1.82 12.59
C THR A 326 0.82 0.60 12.40
N THR A 327 0.42 0.33 11.17
CA THR A 327 -0.37 -0.86 10.84
C THR A 327 0.41 -2.12 11.21
N SER A 328 -0.24 -3.01 11.96
CA SER A 328 0.28 -4.35 12.27
C SER A 328 -0.33 -5.38 11.35
N ILE A 329 0.46 -6.36 10.92
CA ILE A 329 -0.01 -7.44 10.04
C ILE A 329 0.30 -8.81 10.64
N ARG A 330 -0.53 -9.78 10.28
CA ARG A 330 -0.25 -11.21 10.42
C ARG A 330 -0.65 -11.88 9.13
N THR A 331 0.35 -12.16 8.29
CA THR A 331 0.13 -12.65 6.92
C THR A 331 0.98 -13.86 6.63
N LYS A 332 0.49 -14.71 5.76
CA LYS A 332 1.20 -15.84 5.17
C LYS A 332 1.33 -15.62 3.68
N LEU A 333 2.55 -15.75 3.18
CA LEU A 333 2.92 -15.74 1.77
C LEU A 333 3.34 -17.15 1.36
N ASP A 334 2.66 -17.74 0.39
CA ASP A 334 2.96 -19.06 -0.18
C ASP A 334 3.20 -18.93 -1.70
N GLY A 335 4.29 -19.49 -2.18
CA GLY A 335 4.60 -19.60 -3.60
C GLY A 335 5.25 -20.95 -3.90
N GLN A 336 4.76 -21.65 -4.92
CA GLN A 336 5.24 -22.99 -5.29
C GLN A 336 5.67 -23.04 -6.74
N GLY A 337 6.88 -23.55 -6.99
CA GLY A 337 7.39 -23.77 -8.34
C GLY A 337 7.46 -22.51 -9.21
N MET A 338 7.66 -21.35 -8.63
CA MET A 338 7.70 -20.07 -9.33
C MET A 338 8.95 -19.97 -10.21
N PRO A 339 8.84 -19.63 -11.51
CA PRO A 339 10.00 -19.47 -12.38
C PRO A 339 10.95 -18.40 -11.85
N VAL A 340 12.24 -18.73 -11.70
CA VAL A 340 13.25 -17.81 -11.15
C VAL A 340 13.48 -16.63 -12.10
N ASP A 341 13.42 -16.83 -13.41
CA ASP A 341 13.59 -15.78 -14.41
C ASP A 341 12.55 -14.65 -14.27
N ASP A 342 11.31 -14.99 -13.90
CA ASP A 342 10.25 -14.00 -13.69
C ASP A 342 10.47 -13.21 -12.37
N LEU A 343 11.08 -13.85 -11.37
CA LEU A 343 11.33 -13.25 -10.05
C LEU A 343 12.62 -12.42 -10.01
N GLU A 344 13.60 -12.72 -10.86
CA GLU A 344 14.92 -12.04 -10.88
C GLU A 344 14.75 -10.51 -11.02
N ALA A 345 13.87 -10.09 -11.93
CA ALA A 345 13.60 -8.67 -12.17
C ALA A 345 12.90 -7.95 -11.00
N MET A 346 12.39 -8.68 -9.99
CA MET A 346 11.83 -8.13 -8.74
C MET A 346 12.86 -7.98 -7.63
N LEU A 347 14.01 -8.66 -7.69
CA LEU A 347 15.01 -8.64 -6.63
C LEU A 347 15.46 -7.22 -6.25
N PRO A 348 15.71 -6.30 -7.22
CA PRO A 348 16.07 -4.93 -6.91
C PRO A 348 14.98 -4.19 -6.11
N ALA A 349 13.70 -4.45 -6.39
CA ALA A 349 12.58 -3.82 -5.68
C ALA A 349 12.49 -4.25 -4.22
N LEU A 350 12.95 -5.45 -3.92
CA LEU A 350 13.04 -6.04 -2.58
C LEU A 350 14.36 -5.67 -1.87
N GLY A 351 15.25 -4.90 -2.52
CA GLY A 351 16.57 -4.57 -1.98
C GLY A 351 17.54 -5.75 -1.97
N VAL A 352 17.24 -6.83 -2.70
CA VAL A 352 18.12 -7.99 -2.82
C VAL A 352 19.23 -7.68 -3.81
N VAL A 353 20.48 -7.78 -3.36
CA VAL A 353 21.67 -7.52 -4.18
C VAL A 353 22.38 -8.84 -4.43
N LEU A 354 22.54 -9.18 -5.70
CA LEU A 354 23.32 -10.34 -6.16
C LEU A 354 24.82 -9.97 -6.29
N PRO A 355 25.72 -10.95 -6.36
CA PRO A 355 27.13 -10.70 -6.70
C PRO A 355 27.26 -9.87 -7.97
N THR A 356 28.19 -8.92 -7.98
CA THR A 356 28.37 -7.97 -9.08
C THR A 356 28.53 -8.69 -10.43
N GLY A 357 27.71 -8.28 -11.39
CA GLY A 357 27.71 -8.87 -12.74
C GLY A 357 26.98 -10.20 -12.88
N SER A 358 26.40 -10.73 -11.80
CA SER A 358 25.66 -11.98 -11.86
C SER A 358 24.15 -11.77 -12.01
N LYS A 359 23.48 -12.81 -12.53
CA LYS A 359 22.02 -12.90 -12.66
C LYS A 359 21.54 -14.30 -12.29
N LEU A 360 20.38 -14.39 -11.66
CA LEU A 360 19.70 -15.67 -11.46
C LEU A 360 18.96 -16.06 -12.74
N LYS A 361 19.10 -17.31 -13.17
CA LYS A 361 18.47 -17.82 -14.39
C LYS A 361 17.98 -19.26 -14.21
N GLY A 362 16.88 -19.55 -14.87
CA GLY A 362 16.29 -20.87 -14.93
C GLY A 362 15.81 -21.39 -13.59
N GLY A 363 15.27 -22.59 -13.58
CA GLY A 363 14.81 -23.24 -12.36
C GLY A 363 13.54 -22.65 -11.75
N THR A 364 13.27 -23.07 -10.53
CA THR A 364 12.06 -22.69 -9.80
C THR A 364 12.36 -22.37 -8.35
N LEU A 365 11.59 -21.41 -7.79
CA LEU A 365 11.59 -21.04 -6.38
C LEU A 365 10.27 -21.43 -5.75
N SER A 366 10.33 -22.04 -4.56
CA SER A 366 9.19 -22.26 -3.68
C SER A 366 9.49 -21.64 -2.32
N LEU A 367 8.48 -21.07 -1.67
CA LEU A 367 8.62 -20.48 -0.35
C LEU A 367 7.30 -20.52 0.42
N SER A 368 7.41 -20.48 1.75
CA SER A 368 6.29 -20.22 2.63
C SER A 368 6.82 -19.34 3.78
N ILE A 369 6.28 -18.12 3.87
CA ILE A 369 6.75 -17.10 4.80
C ILE A 369 5.57 -16.59 5.61
N ASP A 370 5.68 -16.68 6.94
CA ASP A 370 4.77 -16.07 7.91
C ASP A 370 5.36 -14.75 8.39
N SER A 371 4.61 -13.67 8.25
CA SER A 371 5.01 -12.32 8.67
C SER A 371 4.10 -11.82 9.79
N ASN A 372 4.67 -11.27 10.85
CA ASN A 372 3.94 -10.79 12.02
C ASN A 372 4.57 -9.54 12.62
N GLY A 373 3.73 -8.58 12.99
CA GLY A 373 4.11 -7.35 13.70
C GLY A 373 3.81 -6.07 12.93
N PRO A 374 4.18 -4.92 13.52
CA PRO A 374 4.07 -3.61 12.87
C PRO A 374 4.94 -3.57 11.60
N LEU A 375 4.47 -2.87 10.57
CA LEU A 375 5.15 -2.81 9.26
C LEU A 375 6.59 -2.26 9.35
N ASP A 376 6.85 -1.33 10.26
CA ASP A 376 8.18 -0.76 10.53
C ASP A 376 9.11 -1.70 11.32
N LYS A 377 8.56 -2.72 11.98
CA LYS A 377 9.29 -3.72 12.79
C LYS A 377 8.88 -5.15 12.45
N LEU A 378 8.53 -5.36 11.19
CA LEU A 378 8.01 -6.64 10.73
C LEU A 378 9.03 -7.76 10.87
N VAL A 379 8.60 -8.88 11.44
CA VAL A 379 9.37 -10.12 11.49
C VAL A 379 8.71 -11.15 10.59
N SER A 380 9.48 -11.67 9.64
CA SER A 380 9.05 -12.70 8.69
C SER A 380 9.91 -13.95 8.89
N THR A 381 9.25 -15.09 9.04
CA THR A 381 9.91 -16.39 9.24
C THR A 381 9.31 -17.43 8.30
N GLY A 382 10.11 -18.38 7.87
CA GLY A 382 9.63 -19.44 7.00
C GLY A 382 10.74 -20.21 6.36
N TRP A 383 10.49 -20.77 5.18
CA TRP A 383 11.46 -21.51 4.40
C TRP A 383 11.45 -21.08 2.94
N VAL A 384 12.59 -21.28 2.30
CA VAL A 384 12.79 -21.10 0.86
C VAL A 384 13.45 -22.33 0.26
N LYS A 385 13.05 -22.69 -0.97
CA LYS A 385 13.65 -23.79 -1.73
C LYS A 385 13.75 -23.39 -3.19
N MET A 386 14.94 -23.53 -3.76
CA MET A 386 15.21 -23.29 -5.19
C MET A 386 15.75 -24.57 -5.83
N ASN A 387 15.31 -24.88 -7.03
CA ASN A 387 15.76 -26.06 -7.77
C ASN A 387 16.16 -25.68 -9.19
N ASN A 388 17.24 -26.33 -9.68
CA ASN A 388 17.73 -26.26 -11.07
C ASN A 388 17.93 -24.83 -11.60
N ALA A 389 18.46 -23.94 -10.75
CA ALA A 389 18.79 -22.57 -11.12
C ALA A 389 20.28 -22.39 -11.39
N ALA A 390 20.64 -21.29 -12.00
CA ALA A 390 22.03 -20.92 -12.22
C ALA A 390 22.27 -19.47 -11.79
N LEU A 391 23.38 -19.21 -11.12
CA LEU A 391 23.92 -17.88 -10.91
C LEU A 391 24.89 -17.59 -12.06
N ALA A 392 24.35 -17.05 -13.15
CA ALA A 392 25.10 -16.73 -14.36
C ALA A 392 26.05 -15.55 -14.13
N GLY A 393 27.26 -15.60 -14.68
CA GLY A 393 28.30 -14.59 -14.49
C GLY A 393 29.00 -14.66 -13.14
N PHE A 394 28.76 -15.69 -12.32
CA PHE A 394 29.48 -15.91 -11.05
C PHE A 394 30.06 -17.31 -10.99
N ASN A 395 31.38 -17.42 -11.04
CA ASN A 395 32.09 -18.68 -10.89
C ASN A 395 32.50 -18.93 -9.44
N LEU A 396 31.68 -19.68 -8.70
CA LEU A 396 31.98 -20.03 -7.32
C LEU A 396 33.25 -20.88 -7.20
N GLY A 397 33.52 -21.76 -8.20
CA GLY A 397 34.73 -22.57 -8.20
C GLY A 397 36.01 -21.74 -8.21
N SER A 398 36.08 -20.66 -8.97
CA SER A 398 37.19 -19.72 -8.96
C SER A 398 37.32 -18.95 -7.65
N LYS A 399 36.20 -18.60 -7.03
CA LYS A 399 36.15 -17.92 -5.71
C LYS A 399 36.58 -18.85 -4.56
N LEU A 400 36.40 -20.15 -4.72
CA LEU A 400 36.86 -21.17 -3.78
C LEU A 400 38.31 -21.63 -4.03
N SER A 401 39.11 -20.89 -4.80
CA SER A 401 40.50 -21.26 -5.13
C SER A 401 41.38 -21.52 -3.88
N ALA A 402 41.23 -20.72 -2.81
CA ALA A 402 41.91 -20.96 -1.54
C ALA A 402 41.48 -22.27 -0.86
N VAL A 403 40.21 -22.69 -1.03
CA VAL A 403 39.68 -23.97 -0.54
C VAL A 403 40.15 -25.11 -1.46
N SER A 404 40.14 -24.87 -2.78
CA SER A 404 40.61 -25.84 -3.78
C SER A 404 42.10 -26.15 -3.69
N ALA A 405 42.91 -25.16 -3.31
CA ALA A 405 44.35 -25.37 -3.06
C ALA A 405 44.59 -26.39 -1.94
N LEU A 406 43.72 -26.48 -0.94
CA LEU A 406 43.78 -27.51 0.10
C LEU A 406 43.43 -28.91 -0.42
N THR A 407 42.73 -28.99 -1.54
CA THR A 407 42.22 -30.27 -2.09
C THR A 407 43.05 -30.79 -3.27
N GLY A 408 43.96 -29.99 -3.80
CA GLY A 408 44.77 -30.32 -4.97
C GLY A 408 43.98 -30.39 -6.28
N LYS A 409 42.71 -29.91 -6.30
CA LYS A 409 41.85 -29.88 -7.50
C LYS A 409 41.89 -28.51 -8.16
N ALA A 410 41.93 -28.51 -9.51
CA ALA A 410 41.75 -27.30 -10.31
C ALA A 410 40.35 -26.72 -10.12
N PRO A 411 40.15 -25.40 -10.08
CA PRO A 411 38.86 -24.76 -10.08
C PRO A 411 38.04 -25.14 -11.33
N SER A 412 36.71 -25.22 -11.21
CA SER A 412 35.86 -25.43 -12.39
C SER A 412 36.00 -24.30 -13.40
N SER A 413 36.07 -24.63 -14.70
CA SER A 413 36.34 -23.69 -15.78
C SER A 413 35.11 -22.92 -16.30
N GLY A 414 33.91 -23.12 -15.74
CA GLY A 414 32.68 -22.45 -16.16
C GLY A 414 32.56 -21.03 -15.61
N ASN A 415 31.87 -20.15 -16.33
CA ASN A 415 31.57 -18.78 -15.85
C ASN A 415 30.36 -18.69 -14.93
N ASP A 416 29.57 -19.76 -14.85
CA ASP A 416 28.30 -19.80 -14.13
C ASP A 416 28.37 -20.84 -13.00
N THR A 417 27.62 -20.58 -11.92
CA THR A 417 27.41 -21.55 -10.84
C THR A 417 26.03 -22.18 -10.99
N VAL A 418 25.98 -23.45 -11.37
CA VAL A 418 24.73 -24.22 -11.43
C VAL A 418 24.36 -24.67 -10.03
N ILE A 419 23.14 -24.36 -9.60
CA ILE A 419 22.57 -24.74 -8.30
C ILE A 419 21.50 -25.81 -8.58
N GLU A 420 21.77 -27.04 -8.25
CA GLU A 420 20.78 -28.13 -8.36
C GLU A 420 19.66 -27.93 -7.35
N THR A 421 20.03 -27.72 -6.08
CA THR A 421 19.09 -27.40 -5.01
C THR A 421 19.68 -26.36 -4.06
N LEU A 422 18.83 -25.47 -3.56
CA LEU A 422 19.11 -24.63 -2.40
C LEU A 422 17.91 -24.68 -1.49
N SER A 423 18.10 -24.90 -0.20
CA SER A 423 17.05 -24.79 0.81
C SER A 423 17.55 -24.16 2.08
N SER A 424 16.71 -23.37 2.75
CA SER A 424 17.03 -22.76 4.03
C SER A 424 15.76 -22.35 4.77
N ASN A 425 15.82 -22.36 6.09
CA ASN A 425 14.91 -21.60 6.92
C ASN A 425 15.38 -20.13 6.95
N VAL A 426 14.45 -19.22 6.84
CA VAL A 426 14.70 -17.77 6.73
C VAL A 426 14.00 -17.05 7.88
N ARG A 427 14.71 -16.14 8.54
CA ARG A 427 14.15 -15.10 9.37
C ARG A 427 14.61 -13.75 8.82
N TYR A 428 13.66 -12.91 8.43
CA TYR A 428 13.89 -11.51 8.04
C TYR A 428 13.31 -10.59 9.11
N ALA A 429 14.07 -9.57 9.51
CA ALA A 429 13.66 -8.54 10.45
C ALA A 429 14.50 -7.26 10.23
N PRO A 430 14.19 -6.13 10.89
CA PRO A 430 14.99 -4.91 10.76
C PRO A 430 16.48 -5.06 11.11
N ASP A 431 16.82 -6.04 11.93
CA ASP A 431 18.19 -6.39 12.31
C ASP A 431 18.96 -7.16 11.22
N GLY A 432 18.28 -7.59 10.15
CA GLY A 432 18.84 -8.30 9.02
C GLY A 432 18.14 -9.62 8.70
N THR A 433 18.78 -10.40 7.83
CA THR A 433 18.28 -11.72 7.40
C THR A 433 19.16 -12.80 8.01
N ARG A 434 18.53 -13.79 8.63
CA ARG A 434 19.18 -15.01 9.10
C ARG A 434 18.76 -16.19 8.27
N LEU A 435 19.71 -17.01 7.84
CA LEU A 435 19.52 -18.28 7.16
C LEU A 435 20.01 -19.41 8.06
N ASP A 436 19.09 -20.32 8.41
CA ASP A 436 19.40 -21.52 9.20
C ASP A 436 19.15 -22.77 8.36
N GLN A 437 19.85 -23.84 8.66
CA GLN A 437 19.76 -25.11 7.94
C GLN A 437 19.98 -24.92 6.41
N LEU A 438 20.86 -24.00 6.05
CA LEU A 438 21.24 -23.79 4.65
C LEU A 438 21.80 -25.09 4.08
N ASN A 439 21.26 -25.53 2.96
CA ASN A 439 21.75 -26.65 2.20
C ASN A 439 21.75 -26.27 0.71
N VAL A 440 22.91 -26.29 0.10
CA VAL A 440 23.11 -25.95 -1.31
C VAL A 440 23.85 -27.11 -1.99
N VAL A 441 23.29 -27.63 -3.08
CA VAL A 441 23.92 -28.65 -3.91
C VAL A 441 24.35 -28.01 -5.23
N ILE A 442 25.64 -28.09 -5.51
CA ILE A 442 26.28 -27.57 -6.72
C ILE A 442 27.02 -28.73 -7.37
N PRO A 443 26.54 -29.30 -8.49
CA PRO A 443 27.07 -30.53 -9.09
C PRO A 443 28.58 -30.49 -9.37
N SER A 444 29.10 -29.33 -9.79
CA SER A 444 30.53 -29.16 -10.07
C SER A 444 31.43 -29.05 -8.81
N ILE A 445 30.83 -28.83 -7.63
CA ILE A 445 31.56 -28.58 -6.37
C ILE A 445 31.23 -29.66 -5.34
N GLY A 446 29.94 -29.89 -5.11
CA GLY A 446 29.44 -30.75 -4.04
C GLY A 446 28.28 -30.11 -3.27
N SER A 447 28.15 -30.43 -1.99
CA SER A 447 27.13 -29.81 -1.13
C SER A 447 27.76 -28.87 -0.10
N VAL A 448 27.03 -27.78 0.22
CA VAL A 448 27.40 -26.79 1.24
C VAL A 448 26.25 -26.71 2.24
N THR A 449 26.55 -26.94 3.52
CA THR A 449 25.55 -26.88 4.60
C THR A 449 26.00 -25.93 5.70
N GLY A 450 25.08 -25.24 6.37
CA GLY A 450 25.42 -24.35 7.47
C GLY A 450 24.37 -23.34 7.83
N SER A 451 24.81 -22.19 8.31
CA SER A 451 23.95 -21.06 8.67
C SER A 451 24.70 -19.75 8.59
N GLY A 452 24.00 -18.62 8.58
CA GLY A 452 24.63 -17.32 8.60
C GLY A 452 23.61 -16.18 8.59
N THR A 453 24.17 -14.97 8.53
CA THR A 453 23.40 -13.74 8.54
C THR A 453 23.81 -12.81 7.41
N ILE A 454 22.85 -12.01 6.98
CA ILE A 454 23.03 -10.87 6.06
C ILE A 454 22.55 -9.64 6.82
N SER A 455 23.47 -8.72 7.10
CA SER A 455 23.13 -7.47 7.80
C SER A 455 22.29 -6.53 6.93
N PRO A 456 21.65 -5.49 7.50
CA PRO A 456 20.94 -4.45 6.73
C PRO A 456 21.87 -3.66 5.78
N SER A 457 23.19 -3.73 5.98
CA SER A 457 24.22 -3.17 5.09
C SER A 457 24.73 -4.16 4.03
N ASN A 458 24.05 -5.31 3.88
CA ASN A 458 24.45 -6.41 2.98
C ASN A 458 25.77 -7.11 3.32
N ALA A 459 26.30 -6.94 4.54
CA ALA A 459 27.47 -7.70 5.00
C ALA A 459 27.09 -9.15 5.32
N LEU A 460 27.95 -10.08 4.92
CA LEU A 460 27.79 -11.52 5.10
C LEU A 460 28.58 -12.03 6.30
N ASP A 461 27.97 -12.90 7.10
CA ASP A 461 28.63 -13.71 8.12
C ASP A 461 28.03 -15.11 8.12
N PHE A 462 28.64 -16.03 7.35
CA PHE A 462 28.20 -17.42 7.25
C PHE A 462 29.31 -18.37 7.70
N LYS A 463 28.88 -19.41 8.40
CA LYS A 463 29.70 -20.56 8.74
C LYS A 463 29.10 -21.80 8.11
N VAL A 464 29.81 -22.35 7.14
CA VAL A 464 29.33 -23.47 6.34
C VAL A 464 30.36 -24.59 6.27
N VAL A 465 29.89 -25.78 5.98
CA VAL A 465 30.74 -26.95 5.71
C VAL A 465 30.55 -27.34 4.24
N ALA A 466 31.63 -27.33 3.48
CA ALA A 466 31.65 -27.73 2.08
C ALA A 466 32.07 -29.21 1.97
N ASN A 467 31.16 -30.06 1.48
CA ASN A 467 31.42 -31.46 1.13
C ASN A 467 31.71 -31.55 -0.37
N LEU A 468 32.99 -31.57 -0.73
CA LEU A 468 33.41 -31.50 -2.12
C LEU A 468 33.32 -32.86 -2.83
N SER A 469 32.72 -32.88 -4.01
CA SER A 469 32.57 -34.09 -4.82
C SER A 469 33.93 -34.60 -5.35
N GLY A 470 34.15 -35.93 -5.26
CA GLY A 470 35.31 -36.58 -5.87
C GLY A 470 36.64 -36.37 -5.14
N ILE A 471 36.63 -35.99 -3.86
CA ILE A 471 37.82 -36.00 -3.02
C ILE A 471 38.00 -37.40 -2.45
N GLY A 472 39.04 -38.11 -2.94
CA GLY A 472 39.44 -39.43 -2.39
C GLY A 472 39.99 -39.29 -0.94
N GLY A 473 39.91 -40.36 -0.16
CA GLY A 473 40.10 -40.46 1.28
C GLY A 473 41.35 -39.87 1.96
N GLY A 474 42.19 -39.09 1.26
CA GLY A 474 43.35 -38.40 1.86
C GLY A 474 42.98 -37.19 2.72
N LEU A 475 41.95 -36.41 2.27
CA LEU A 475 41.50 -35.19 2.96
C LEU A 475 40.43 -35.43 4.03
N THR A 476 39.73 -36.55 3.99
CA THR A 476 38.84 -37.00 5.09
C THR A 476 39.63 -37.24 6.36
N LYS A 477 40.92 -37.60 6.24
CA LYS A 477 41.85 -37.71 7.39
C LYS A 477 42.27 -36.34 7.94
N LEU A 478 42.43 -35.31 7.07
CA LEU A 478 42.72 -33.92 7.47
C LEU A 478 41.55 -33.21 8.17
N ALA A 479 40.29 -33.60 7.82
CA ALA A 479 39.09 -33.08 8.45
C ALA A 479 38.70 -33.82 9.75
N GLY A 480 39.58 -34.66 10.32
CA GLY A 480 39.33 -35.36 11.59
C GLY A 480 38.26 -36.46 11.51
N GLY A 481 38.11 -37.11 10.34
CA GLY A 481 37.09 -38.13 10.12
C GLY A 481 35.68 -37.61 9.82
N GLY A 482 35.48 -36.29 9.86
CA GLY A 482 34.25 -35.60 9.43
C GLY A 482 34.26 -35.29 7.94
N SER A 483 33.10 -35.37 7.30
CA SER A 483 32.95 -35.31 5.84
C SER A 483 32.77 -33.86 5.34
N GLY A 484 33.73 -32.93 5.56
CA GLY A 484 33.62 -31.61 4.96
C GLY A 484 34.65 -30.58 5.43
N ILE A 485 34.88 -29.54 4.61
CA ILE A 485 35.80 -28.45 4.89
C ILE A 485 35.00 -27.27 5.44
N PRO A 486 35.28 -26.81 6.69
CA PRO A 486 34.63 -25.62 7.20
C PRO A 486 35.12 -24.38 6.45
N VAL A 487 34.17 -23.56 5.99
CA VAL A 487 34.38 -22.33 5.22
C VAL A 487 33.61 -21.19 5.87
N ALA A 488 34.27 -20.07 6.06
CA ALA A 488 33.64 -18.82 6.42
C ALA A 488 33.33 -18.02 5.14
N ILE A 489 32.10 -17.53 5.01
CA ILE A 489 31.69 -16.62 3.92
C ILE A 489 31.46 -15.24 4.53
N GLY A 490 32.27 -14.28 4.10
CA GLY A 490 32.23 -12.90 4.54
C GLY A 490 32.11 -11.92 3.37
N GLY A 491 32.51 -10.67 3.57
CA GLY A 491 32.36 -9.62 2.59
C GLY A 491 30.93 -9.10 2.49
N THR A 492 30.46 -8.83 1.29
CA THR A 492 29.11 -8.34 1.03
C THR A 492 28.38 -9.23 0.00
N THR A 493 27.06 -9.09 -0.10
CA THR A 493 26.28 -9.82 -1.11
C THR A 493 26.76 -9.53 -2.54
N SER A 494 27.23 -8.29 -2.81
CA SER A 494 27.78 -7.90 -4.12
C SER A 494 29.22 -8.42 -4.34
N ASN A 495 30.00 -8.62 -3.27
CA ASN A 495 31.38 -9.11 -3.33
C ASN A 495 31.67 -10.10 -2.20
N PRO A 496 31.15 -11.34 -2.29
CA PRO A 496 31.36 -12.35 -1.27
C PRO A 496 32.80 -12.86 -1.27
N THR A 497 33.33 -13.13 -0.08
CA THR A 497 34.63 -13.74 0.15
C THR A 497 34.47 -15.11 0.82
N PHE A 498 35.32 -16.07 0.40
CA PHE A 498 35.27 -17.45 0.88
C PHE A 498 36.65 -17.81 1.44
N THR A 499 36.71 -18.10 2.72
CA THR A 499 37.97 -18.45 3.42
C THR A 499 37.83 -19.74 4.19
N PRO A 500 38.83 -20.65 4.15
CA PRO A 500 38.83 -21.82 5.04
C PRO A 500 38.83 -21.39 6.51
N ASP A 501 37.98 -21.98 7.33
CA ASP A 501 37.96 -21.76 8.77
C ASP A 501 39.00 -22.65 9.45
N MET A 502 40.24 -22.14 9.51
CA MET A 502 41.38 -22.84 10.08
C MET A 502 41.20 -23.18 11.56
N LYS A 503 40.44 -22.36 12.31
CA LYS A 503 40.13 -22.63 13.73
C LYS A 503 39.25 -23.87 13.89
N SER A 504 38.21 -23.93 13.12
CA SER A 504 37.28 -25.11 13.12
C SER A 504 37.99 -26.36 12.60
N LEU A 505 38.86 -26.23 11.58
CA LEU A 505 39.68 -27.34 11.10
C LEU A 505 40.59 -27.89 12.20
N ALA A 506 41.34 -27.01 12.89
CA ALA A 506 42.21 -27.43 13.98
C ALA A 506 41.46 -28.09 15.15
N THR A 507 40.28 -27.52 15.50
CA THR A 507 39.44 -28.09 16.59
C THR A 507 38.86 -29.46 16.19
N ASN A 508 38.44 -29.64 14.95
CA ASN A 508 37.92 -30.92 14.46
C ASN A 508 39.03 -32.00 14.42
N GLN A 509 40.25 -31.62 14.03
CA GLN A 509 41.41 -32.52 14.08
C GLN A 509 41.71 -32.97 15.53
N LEU A 510 41.74 -32.04 16.49
CA LEU A 510 41.93 -32.35 17.89
C LEU A 510 40.85 -33.28 18.46
N LYS A 511 39.59 -33.07 18.11
CA LYS A 511 38.49 -33.96 18.50
C LYS A 511 38.59 -35.36 17.84
N GLY A 512 38.98 -35.41 16.56
CA GLY A 512 39.22 -36.66 15.86
C GLY A 512 40.36 -37.51 16.48
N LEU A 513 41.42 -36.84 16.96
CA LEU A 513 42.52 -37.45 17.65
C LEU A 513 42.15 -37.92 19.06
N ALA A 514 41.29 -37.17 19.76
CA ALA A 514 40.82 -37.53 21.10
C ALA A 514 39.91 -38.78 21.09
N ASN A 515 39.14 -38.95 19.98
CA ASN A 515 38.24 -40.11 19.82
C ASN A 515 38.87 -41.31 19.14
N GLY A 516 40.06 -41.18 18.54
CA GLY A 516 40.72 -42.22 17.73
C GLY A 516 42.11 -42.64 18.19
N GLY A 517 42.43 -42.61 19.45
CA GLY A 517 43.60 -43.14 20.20
C GLY A 517 44.79 -43.74 19.45
N LYS A 518 45.37 -43.10 18.42
CA LYS A 518 46.70 -43.44 17.86
C LYS A 518 47.32 -42.26 17.08
N ASP A 519 48.63 -41.97 17.44
CA ASP A 519 49.64 -41.17 16.73
C ASP A 519 49.49 -39.65 16.64
N LEU A 520 49.88 -38.94 17.72
CA LEU A 520 50.17 -37.52 17.77
C LEU A 520 51.45 -37.08 16.98
N GLY A 521 52.27 -38.06 16.59
CA GLY A 521 53.61 -37.76 16.02
C GLY A 521 53.62 -37.26 14.54
N ASN A 522 52.56 -37.53 13.75
CA ASN A 522 52.54 -37.22 12.33
C ASN A 522 51.74 -35.95 11.95
N VAL A 523 50.98 -35.39 12.90
CA VAL A 523 50.07 -34.28 12.62
C VAL A 523 50.78 -32.92 12.49
N THR A 524 51.91 -32.75 13.23
CA THR A 524 52.70 -31.51 13.20
C THR A 524 53.48 -31.32 11.89
N LYS A 525 53.64 -32.38 11.09
CA LYS A 525 54.35 -32.31 9.78
C LYS A 525 53.40 -31.95 8.61
N SER A 526 52.08 -32.08 8.79
CA SER A 526 51.11 -31.97 7.71
C SER A 526 50.37 -30.63 7.61
N VAL A 527 50.55 -29.73 8.60
CA VAL A 527 49.86 -28.41 8.59
C VAL A 527 50.85 -27.32 8.93
N PRO A 528 51.24 -26.47 7.96
CA PRO A 528 52.09 -25.33 8.22
C PRO A 528 51.40 -24.37 9.17
N GLY A 529 52.01 -24.09 10.35
CA GLY A 529 51.50 -23.12 11.31
C GLY A 529 51.02 -23.70 12.66
N LEU A 530 50.81 -25.00 12.82
CA LEU A 530 50.37 -25.61 14.11
C LEU A 530 51.47 -25.68 15.17
N GLY A 531 52.75 -25.60 14.81
CA GLY A 531 53.88 -25.66 15.72
C GLY A 531 53.97 -24.51 16.74
N GLY A 532 53.33 -23.39 16.45
CA GLY A 532 53.28 -22.20 17.32
C GLY A 532 52.18 -22.22 18.38
N LEU A 533 51.18 -23.07 18.25
CA LEU A 533 50.00 -23.13 19.12
C LEU A 533 50.14 -24.18 20.25
N LEU A 534 51.03 -25.16 20.08
CA LEU A 534 51.35 -26.13 21.10
C LEU A 534 52.60 -25.68 21.85
N GLY A 535 52.47 -24.73 22.77
CA GLY A 535 53.53 -24.20 23.61
C GLY A 535 54.31 -25.35 24.29
N LYS A 536 55.66 -25.38 24.09
CA LYS A 536 56.60 -26.19 24.86
C LYS A 536 56.45 -25.85 26.34
N LYS A 537 55.86 -26.72 27.13
CA LYS A 537 56.10 -26.73 28.57
C LYS A 537 57.56 -27.11 28.81
N LYS A 538 58.35 -26.17 29.30
CA LYS A 538 59.69 -26.45 29.82
C LYS A 538 59.57 -27.35 31.05
N PRO A 539 60.38 -28.39 31.19
CA PRO A 539 60.46 -29.14 32.46
C PRO A 539 61.22 -28.25 33.46
N ASN A 540 60.60 -28.06 34.63
CA ASN A 540 61.27 -27.52 35.80
C ASN A 540 62.21 -28.57 36.35
N GLN A 541 63.46 -28.18 36.48
CA GLN A 541 64.39 -28.72 37.50
C GLN A 541 64.13 -28.03 38.84
#